data_4d4c21a635815612f765669d7d03a403
#
_entry.id   4d4c21a635815612f765669d7d03a403
#
_cell.length_a   1.000
_cell.length_b   1.000
_cell.length_c   1.000
_cell.angle_alpha   90.00
_cell.angle_beta   90.00
_cell.angle_gamma   90.00
#
_symmetry.space_group_name_H-M   'P 1'
#
loop_
_entity.id
_entity.type
_entity.pdbx_description
1 polymer ?
#
loop_
_entity_poly.entity_id
_entity_poly.type
_entity_poly.pdbx_seq_one_letter_code
_entity_poly.pdbx_strand_id
1 'polypeptide(L)'
;MAAILARAGAGGGLPRPADRRPRNAVVVAAVTGAGPAAPQEGALERPAWSGETPLSRLVGALIAFKPLYSLMKLASREVIIRTAEKSNIPWREMTKKVLESDVYEMFERIRDPNLVYPDYYLNPFHAYDEGNLSWLAAAEAEPATMSIAKRAIPEATSIEEANQIVRGNWLNAIEEHHLKYSGNCQINDILDIGCSVGVSARYLAEKFPSAKAVGLDLSPYFLAVAAQKEEKLSRQNPIRWVHANGEATGLPSDSFDLVSLAYVCHECPARAITGLVKEAFRLLRPGGTIALTDNSPKSKVLQELSPVLFTLMKSTEPFLDEYYMLNLEETMRQVGFVNVHSILTDPRHRTVTATVPY
;
A
#
# COMPACT_ATOMS: atom_id res chain seq x y z
N MET A 1 -63.42 3.66 27.49
CA MET A 1 -64.42 2.60 27.62
C MET A 1 -63.73 1.31 27.30
N ALA A 2 -63.44 0.60 28.31
CA ALA A 2 -64.04 -0.61 28.84
C ALA A 2 -63.67 -1.82 27.95
N ALA A 3 -63.09 -2.83 28.37
CA ALA A 3 -62.94 -3.60 29.59
C ALA A 3 -62.72 -5.05 29.19
N ILE A 4 -61.73 -5.73 29.80
CA ILE A 4 -61.89 -6.81 30.79
C ILE A 4 -62.00 -8.20 30.18
N LEU A 5 -61.24 -9.15 30.52
CA LEU A 5 -60.77 -10.13 31.49
C LEU A 5 -60.42 -11.45 30.79
N ALA A 6 -59.45 -12.12 31.04
CA ALA A 6 -58.74 -12.92 32.05
C ALA A 6 -58.87 -14.44 31.84
N ARG A 7 -57.78 -15.22 31.96
CA ARG A 7 -57.48 -16.35 32.86
C ARG A 7 -56.32 -17.19 32.30
N ALA A 8 -55.25 -17.19 32.93
CA ALA A 8 -54.60 -18.12 33.86
C ALA A 8 -54.53 -19.59 33.44
N GLY A 9 -53.29 -20.06 33.35
CA GLY A 9 -52.93 -21.47 33.27
C GLY A 9 -51.41 -21.60 33.49
N ALA A 10 -51.05 -22.10 34.67
CA ALA A 10 -49.70 -22.31 35.15
C ALA A 10 -49.02 -23.53 34.49
N GLY A 11 -47.74 -23.45 34.22
CA GLY A 11 -46.91 -24.56 33.83
C GLY A 11 -45.42 -24.18 33.95
N GLY A 12 -44.80 -24.56 35.07
CA GLY A 12 -43.38 -24.30 35.33
C GLY A 12 -42.50 -25.12 34.44
N GLY A 13 -41.49 -24.46 33.88
CA GLY A 13 -40.38 -25.07 33.17
C GLY A 13 -39.09 -24.32 33.46
N LEU A 14 -38.11 -24.99 34.04
CA LEU A 14 -36.77 -24.52 34.39
C LEU A 14 -36.04 -23.87 33.22
N PRO A 15 -35.22 -22.85 33.46
CA PRO A 15 -34.48 -22.17 32.41
C PRO A 15 -33.36 -23.07 31.87
N ARG A 16 -33.31 -23.29 30.53
CA ARG A 16 -32.19 -23.88 29.82
C ARG A 16 -31.05 -22.84 29.74
N PRO A 17 -29.78 -23.30 29.75
CA PRO A 17 -28.64 -22.39 29.70
C PRO A 17 -28.58 -21.68 28.34
N ALA A 18 -28.21 -20.39 28.41
CA ALA A 18 -28.07 -19.49 27.28
C ALA A 18 -27.05 -20.00 26.26
N ASP A 19 -27.54 -20.17 25.06
CA ASP A 19 -26.77 -20.45 23.86
C ASP A 19 -25.88 -19.23 23.54
N ARG A 20 -24.56 -19.37 23.74
CA ARG A 20 -23.59 -18.35 23.38
C ARG A 20 -23.44 -18.36 21.85
N ARG A 21 -24.17 -17.48 21.19
CA ARG A 21 -23.88 -17.17 19.78
C ARG A 21 -22.49 -16.54 19.66
N PRO A 22 -21.62 -17.03 18.75
CA PRO A 22 -20.36 -16.36 18.47
C PRO A 22 -20.64 -15.00 17.82
N ARG A 23 -20.03 -13.97 18.38
CA ARG A 23 -20.10 -12.60 17.87
C ARG A 23 -19.20 -12.49 16.63
N ASN A 24 -19.80 -12.03 15.55
CA ASN A 24 -19.23 -11.35 14.40
C ASN A 24 -18.06 -12.04 13.67
N ALA A 25 -18.37 -13.06 12.88
CA ALA A 25 -17.71 -13.22 11.61
C ALA A 25 -18.21 -12.07 10.71
N VAL A 26 -17.33 -11.20 10.26
CA VAL A 26 -17.63 -10.27 9.15
C VAL A 26 -17.84 -11.15 7.93
N VAL A 27 -19.09 -11.43 7.63
CA VAL A 27 -19.48 -12.03 6.35
C VAL A 27 -19.20 -10.97 5.31
N VAL A 28 -18.13 -11.16 4.55
CA VAL A 28 -17.96 -10.46 3.27
C VAL A 28 -19.14 -10.87 2.41
N ALA A 29 -20.17 -10.04 2.37
CA ALA A 29 -21.30 -10.22 1.49
C ALA A 29 -20.75 -10.19 0.05
N ALA A 30 -20.87 -11.31 -0.65
CA ALA A 30 -20.67 -11.35 -2.10
C ALA A 30 -21.67 -10.36 -2.72
N VAL A 31 -21.15 -9.23 -3.20
CA VAL A 31 -21.92 -8.25 -3.94
C VAL A 31 -22.25 -8.91 -5.29
N THR A 32 -23.47 -9.41 -5.45
CA THR A 32 -24.01 -9.91 -6.72
C THR A 32 -24.55 -8.73 -7.55
N GLY A 33 -23.66 -7.79 -7.85
CA GLY A 33 -23.80 -6.85 -8.97
C GLY A 33 -22.69 -7.20 -9.97
N ALA A 34 -22.83 -6.88 -11.25
CA ALA A 34 -21.76 -7.06 -12.22
C ALA A 34 -20.50 -6.46 -11.62
N GLY A 35 -19.56 -7.32 -11.20
CA GLY A 35 -18.32 -6.88 -10.55
C GLY A 35 -17.53 -5.97 -11.47
N PRO A 36 -16.58 -5.17 -10.94
CA PRO A 36 -15.73 -4.35 -11.75
C PRO A 36 -15.12 -5.18 -12.89
N ALA A 37 -15.08 -4.61 -14.10
CA ALA A 37 -14.53 -5.30 -15.26
C ALA A 37 -13.13 -5.82 -14.92
N ALA A 38 -12.83 -7.04 -15.31
CA ALA A 38 -11.52 -7.65 -15.04
C ALA A 38 -10.40 -6.73 -15.56
N PRO A 39 -9.31 -6.55 -14.80
CA PRO A 39 -8.18 -5.74 -15.22
C PRO A 39 -7.68 -6.20 -16.60
N GLN A 40 -7.33 -5.25 -17.48
CA GLN A 40 -6.90 -5.55 -18.84
C GLN A 40 -5.45 -5.12 -19.03
N GLU A 41 -4.65 -6.02 -19.63
CA GLU A 41 -3.32 -5.68 -20.14
C GLU A 41 -3.44 -4.88 -21.44
N GLY A 42 -2.55 -3.92 -21.62
CA GLY A 42 -2.35 -3.20 -22.87
C GLY A 42 -1.51 -4.02 -23.87
N ALA A 43 -1.41 -3.51 -25.09
CA ALA A 43 -0.68 -4.20 -26.16
C ALA A 43 0.85 -4.08 -26.05
N LEU A 44 1.36 -3.21 -25.19
CA LEU A 44 2.77 -2.92 -25.04
C LEU A 44 3.34 -3.58 -23.78
N GLU A 45 4.63 -3.89 -23.79
CA GLU A 45 5.34 -4.36 -22.59
C GLU A 45 5.44 -3.28 -21.50
N ARG A 46 5.40 -2.02 -21.91
CA ARG A 46 5.38 -0.83 -21.04
C ARG A 46 4.78 0.39 -21.75
N PRO A 47 4.38 1.44 -21.02
CA PRO A 47 3.85 2.66 -21.63
C PRO A 47 4.83 3.30 -22.62
N ALA A 48 4.35 3.77 -23.78
CA ALA A 48 5.16 4.41 -24.82
C ALA A 48 5.81 5.73 -24.35
N TRP A 49 5.30 6.32 -23.27
CA TRP A 49 5.83 7.54 -22.68
C TRP A 49 6.94 7.28 -21.63
N SER A 50 7.26 6.01 -21.33
CA SER A 50 8.32 5.62 -20.39
C SER A 50 9.64 5.30 -21.11
N GLY A 51 10.75 5.33 -20.36
CA GLY A 51 12.09 5.03 -20.83
C GLY A 51 12.66 6.09 -21.78
N GLU A 52 13.46 5.69 -22.77
CA GLU A 52 14.17 6.60 -23.68
C GLU A 52 13.47 6.86 -25.02
N THR A 53 12.15 6.73 -25.07
CA THR A 53 11.39 7.04 -26.28
C THR A 53 11.48 8.54 -26.65
N PRO A 54 11.30 8.93 -27.94
CA PRO A 54 11.26 10.35 -28.32
C PRO A 54 10.24 11.16 -27.51
N LEU A 55 9.09 10.58 -27.23
CA LEU A 55 8.05 11.20 -26.42
C LEU A 55 8.51 11.38 -24.96
N SER A 56 9.15 10.37 -24.38
CA SER A 56 9.71 10.46 -23.03
C SER A 56 10.79 11.54 -22.92
N ARG A 57 11.69 11.64 -23.92
CA ARG A 57 12.73 12.68 -23.96
C ARG A 57 12.14 14.09 -24.06
N LEU A 58 11.10 14.27 -24.88
CA LEU A 58 10.40 15.58 -24.97
C LEU A 58 9.80 15.97 -23.62
N VAL A 59 9.12 15.05 -22.97
CA VAL A 59 8.52 15.27 -21.65
C VAL A 59 9.60 15.56 -20.60
N GLY A 60 10.71 14.81 -20.63
CA GLY A 60 11.86 15.06 -19.74
C GLY A 60 12.45 16.46 -19.93
N ALA A 61 12.55 16.95 -21.17
CA ALA A 61 13.02 18.30 -21.45
C ALA A 61 12.05 19.39 -20.90
N LEU A 62 10.75 19.17 -20.98
CA LEU A 62 9.74 20.07 -20.39
C LEU A 62 9.84 20.10 -18.86
N ILE A 63 10.02 18.95 -18.22
CA ILE A 63 10.19 18.83 -16.76
C ILE A 63 11.50 19.48 -16.29
N ALA A 64 12.58 19.37 -17.08
CA ALA A 64 13.88 19.96 -16.76
C ALA A 64 13.87 21.50 -16.75
N PHE A 65 12.89 22.14 -17.39
CA PHE A 65 12.74 23.60 -17.37
C PHE A 65 12.11 24.06 -16.04
N LYS A 66 12.96 24.33 -15.05
CA LYS A 66 12.59 24.61 -13.64
C LYS A 66 11.44 25.59 -13.43
N PRO A 67 11.34 26.77 -14.12
CA PRO A 67 10.23 27.70 -13.91
C PRO A 67 8.88 27.10 -14.28
N LEU A 68 8.80 26.36 -15.39
CA LEU A 68 7.59 25.67 -15.82
C LEU A 68 7.25 24.52 -14.86
N TYR A 69 8.25 23.77 -14.46
CA TYR A 69 8.10 22.69 -13.49
C TYR A 69 7.49 23.15 -12.16
N SER A 70 8.02 24.23 -11.58
CA SER A 70 7.51 24.77 -10.31
C SER A 70 6.04 25.21 -10.40
N LEU A 71 5.66 25.84 -11.52
CA LEU A 71 4.27 26.23 -11.77
C LEU A 71 3.37 25.00 -11.94
N MET A 72 3.81 24.03 -12.73
CA MET A 72 3.08 22.76 -12.94
C MET A 72 2.88 22.00 -11.63
N LYS A 73 3.90 21.92 -10.80
CA LYS A 73 3.89 21.26 -9.49
C LYS A 73 2.79 21.81 -8.58
N LEU A 74 2.74 23.15 -8.41
CA LEU A 74 1.72 23.79 -7.57
C LEU A 74 0.31 23.59 -8.13
N ALA A 75 0.12 23.79 -9.45
CA ALA A 75 -1.16 23.59 -10.10
C ALA A 75 -1.64 22.15 -9.99
N SER A 76 -0.74 21.19 -10.15
CA SER A 76 -1.04 19.76 -10.09
C SER A 76 -1.50 19.33 -8.71
N ARG A 77 -0.79 19.76 -7.66
CA ARG A 77 -1.17 19.45 -6.29
C ARG A 77 -2.58 19.97 -5.98
N GLU A 78 -2.88 21.20 -6.35
CA GLU A 78 -4.21 21.78 -6.13
C GLU A 78 -5.31 21.04 -6.90
N VAL A 79 -5.05 20.61 -8.14
CA VAL A 79 -5.98 19.80 -8.93
C VAL A 79 -6.23 18.43 -8.26
N ILE A 80 -5.18 17.79 -7.77
CA ILE A 80 -5.31 16.48 -7.05
C ILE A 80 -6.18 16.67 -5.82
N ILE A 81 -5.88 17.65 -4.96
CA ILE A 81 -6.62 17.91 -3.73
C ILE A 81 -8.10 18.21 -4.03
N ARG A 82 -8.38 19.13 -4.96
CA ARG A 82 -9.77 19.46 -5.34
C ARG A 82 -10.52 18.26 -5.92
N THR A 83 -9.84 17.41 -6.68
CA THR A 83 -10.45 16.20 -7.25
C THR A 83 -10.77 15.19 -6.16
N ALA A 84 -9.87 15.00 -5.19
CA ALA A 84 -10.09 14.16 -4.04
C ALA A 84 -11.27 14.67 -3.19
N GLU A 85 -11.33 15.96 -2.89
CA GLU A 85 -12.42 16.56 -2.11
C GLU A 85 -13.78 16.46 -2.83
N LYS A 86 -13.82 16.60 -4.16
CA LYS A 86 -15.02 16.31 -4.96
C LYS A 86 -15.47 14.85 -4.90
N SER A 87 -14.55 13.95 -4.60
CA SER A 87 -14.81 12.53 -4.42
C SER A 87 -15.07 12.16 -2.94
N ASN A 88 -15.43 13.15 -2.10
CA ASN A 88 -15.69 12.99 -0.66
C ASN A 88 -14.47 12.53 0.17
N ILE A 89 -13.25 12.83 -0.28
CA ILE A 89 -12.03 12.66 0.53
C ILE A 89 -11.73 14.02 1.16
N PRO A 90 -11.93 14.22 2.48
CA PRO A 90 -11.73 15.51 3.13
C PRO A 90 -10.24 15.80 3.34
N TRP A 91 -9.49 15.95 2.24
CA TRP A 91 -8.02 16.01 2.20
C TRP A 91 -7.46 17.05 3.18
N ARG A 92 -7.90 18.31 3.06
CA ARG A 92 -7.38 19.41 3.90
C ARG A 92 -7.71 19.22 5.38
N GLU A 93 -8.88 18.67 5.68
CA GLU A 93 -9.29 18.38 7.06
C GLU A 93 -8.43 17.25 7.65
N MET A 94 -8.18 16.17 6.89
CA MET A 94 -7.33 15.07 7.32
C MET A 94 -5.90 15.54 7.55
N THR A 95 -5.35 16.33 6.63
CA THR A 95 -4.02 16.95 6.75
C THR A 95 -3.93 17.79 8.03
N LYS A 96 -4.90 18.67 8.25
CA LYS A 96 -4.96 19.54 9.43
C LYS A 96 -5.00 18.72 10.74
N LYS A 97 -5.83 17.70 10.81
CA LYS A 97 -5.95 16.81 11.98
C LYS A 97 -4.62 16.15 12.36
N VAL A 98 -3.82 15.74 11.37
CA VAL A 98 -2.48 15.17 11.63
C VAL A 98 -1.55 16.25 12.16
N LEU A 99 -1.48 17.40 11.49
CA LEU A 99 -0.55 18.48 11.87
C LEU A 99 -0.87 19.14 13.22
N GLU A 100 -2.12 19.08 13.68
CA GLU A 100 -2.56 19.61 15.00
C GLU A 100 -2.53 18.54 16.10
N SER A 101 -2.10 17.32 15.81
CA SER A 101 -2.05 16.22 16.77
C SER A 101 -0.68 16.10 17.45
N ASP A 102 -0.56 15.15 18.35
CA ASP A 102 0.64 14.83 19.14
C ASP A 102 1.66 13.93 18.41
N VAL A 103 1.60 13.87 17.06
CA VAL A 103 2.53 13.06 16.23
C VAL A 103 4.02 13.41 16.46
N TYR A 104 4.30 14.63 16.93
CA TYR A 104 5.66 15.09 17.21
C TYR A 104 6.34 14.31 18.34
N GLU A 105 5.58 13.88 19.35
CA GLU A 105 6.09 13.03 20.44
C GLU A 105 6.42 11.61 19.92
N MET A 106 5.59 11.06 19.02
CA MET A 106 5.85 9.78 18.38
C MET A 106 7.11 9.81 17.53
N PHE A 107 7.35 10.90 16.82
CA PHE A 107 8.56 11.09 16.03
C PHE A 107 9.82 10.95 16.88
N GLU A 108 9.87 11.61 18.05
CA GLU A 108 11.05 11.54 18.94
C GLU A 108 11.26 10.14 19.55
N ARG A 109 10.19 9.34 19.69
CA ARG A 109 10.29 7.96 20.18
C ARG A 109 10.75 6.95 19.12
N ILE A 110 10.43 7.20 17.84
CA ILE A 110 10.62 6.25 16.74
C ILE A 110 11.88 6.51 15.97
N ARG A 111 12.29 7.77 15.81
CA ARG A 111 13.42 8.11 14.95
C ARG A 111 14.73 7.50 15.48
N ASP A 112 15.50 6.91 14.57
CA ASP A 112 16.90 6.60 14.78
C ASP A 112 17.72 7.81 14.29
N PRO A 113 18.39 8.57 15.18
CA PRO A 113 19.18 9.73 14.78
C PRO A 113 20.48 9.38 14.03
N ASN A 114 20.87 8.09 14.03
CA ASN A 114 22.08 7.61 13.37
C ASN A 114 21.79 7.00 11.99
N LEU A 115 20.52 6.89 11.58
CA LEU A 115 20.17 6.33 10.30
C LEU A 115 20.69 7.20 9.15
N VAL A 116 21.50 6.57 8.29
CA VAL A 116 22.01 7.21 7.07
C VAL A 116 21.02 6.97 5.94
N TYR A 117 20.48 8.06 5.41
CA TYR A 117 19.56 7.99 4.28
C TYR A 117 20.30 7.72 2.97
N PRO A 118 19.78 6.86 2.10
CA PRO A 118 20.30 6.73 0.75
C PRO A 118 20.13 8.05 -0.02
N ASP A 119 21.06 8.33 -0.93
CA ASP A 119 21.10 9.58 -1.72
C ASP A 119 19.80 9.83 -2.50
N TYR A 120 19.22 8.78 -3.07
CA TYR A 120 17.98 8.87 -3.84
C TYR A 120 16.76 9.28 -3.00
N TYR A 121 16.75 8.96 -1.71
CA TYR A 121 15.64 9.28 -0.80
C TYR A 121 15.60 10.76 -0.39
N LEU A 122 16.70 11.47 -0.55
CA LEU A 122 16.84 12.90 -0.21
C LEU A 122 16.36 13.83 -1.34
N ASN A 123 15.88 13.28 -2.45
CA ASN A 123 15.37 14.05 -3.57
C ASN A 123 13.94 14.58 -3.30
N PRO A 124 13.54 15.70 -3.93
CA PRO A 124 12.14 16.08 -4.01
C PRO A 124 11.29 14.96 -4.60
N PHE A 125 10.13 14.70 -3.99
CA PHE A 125 9.26 13.61 -4.36
C PHE A 125 7.79 14.00 -4.18
N HIS A 126 6.86 13.46 -4.99
CA HIS A 126 5.42 13.70 -4.92
C HIS A 126 5.02 15.19 -4.77
N ALA A 127 5.80 16.09 -5.39
CA ALA A 127 5.65 17.55 -5.28
C ALA A 127 6.02 18.17 -3.91
N TYR A 128 6.67 17.43 -3.02
CA TYR A 128 7.28 17.96 -1.80
C TYR A 128 8.77 18.23 -2.01
N ASP A 129 9.27 19.39 -1.56
CA ASP A 129 10.66 19.77 -1.74
C ASP A 129 11.61 18.95 -0.85
N GLU A 130 11.15 18.58 0.35
CA GLU A 130 11.85 17.67 1.27
C GLU A 130 11.51 16.20 1.01
N GLY A 131 10.83 15.87 -0.09
CA GLY A 131 10.40 14.52 -0.41
C GLY A 131 9.54 13.91 0.70
N ASN A 132 9.82 12.66 1.03
CA ASN A 132 9.10 11.93 2.07
C ASN A 132 9.53 12.28 3.50
N LEU A 133 10.53 13.19 3.67
CA LEU A 133 11.05 13.63 4.98
C LEU A 133 10.38 14.92 5.44
N SER A 134 9.06 15.00 5.40
CA SER A 134 8.32 16.17 5.85
C SER A 134 6.98 15.82 6.51
N TRP A 135 6.56 16.68 7.45
CA TRP A 135 5.24 16.55 8.08
C TRP A 135 4.10 16.69 7.10
N LEU A 136 4.26 17.55 6.07
CA LEU A 136 3.21 17.72 5.06
C LEU A 136 3.02 16.45 4.25
N ALA A 137 4.11 15.80 3.80
CA ALA A 137 4.04 14.52 3.10
C ALA A 137 3.36 13.45 3.97
N ALA A 138 3.74 13.36 5.25
CA ALA A 138 3.15 12.41 6.19
C ALA A 138 1.66 12.66 6.43
N ALA A 139 1.25 13.92 6.57
CA ALA A 139 -0.14 14.29 6.81
C ALA A 139 -1.04 14.06 5.57
N GLU A 140 -0.47 14.12 4.38
CA GLU A 140 -1.18 13.95 3.10
C GLU A 140 -1.13 12.51 2.55
N ALA A 141 -0.31 11.61 3.11
CA ALA A 141 -0.14 10.25 2.60
C ALA A 141 -1.44 9.43 2.60
N GLU A 142 -2.25 9.51 3.65
CA GLU A 142 -3.50 8.74 3.72
C GLU A 142 -4.56 9.24 2.72
N PRO A 143 -4.91 10.54 2.66
CA PRO A 143 -5.84 11.02 1.64
C PRO A 143 -5.33 10.80 0.20
N ALA A 144 -4.00 10.82 -0.03
CA ALA A 144 -3.42 10.45 -1.32
C ALA A 144 -3.71 8.97 -1.66
N THR A 145 -3.50 8.06 -0.71
CA THR A 145 -3.80 6.63 -0.84
C THR A 145 -5.29 6.37 -1.13
N MET A 146 -6.19 7.08 -0.45
CA MET A 146 -7.64 7.01 -0.72
C MET A 146 -7.97 7.49 -2.13
N SER A 147 -7.34 8.56 -2.58
CA SER A 147 -7.50 9.11 -3.94
C SER A 147 -7.00 8.14 -5.01
N ILE A 148 -5.90 7.41 -4.76
CA ILE A 148 -5.38 6.38 -5.66
C ILE A 148 -6.40 5.25 -5.82
N ALA A 149 -6.94 4.73 -4.71
CA ALA A 149 -7.94 3.66 -4.73
C ALA A 149 -9.20 4.08 -5.51
N LYS A 150 -9.74 5.28 -5.26
CA LYS A 150 -10.92 5.79 -5.99
C LYS A 150 -10.66 5.98 -7.48
N ARG A 151 -9.45 6.35 -7.87
CA ARG A 151 -9.07 6.45 -9.29
C ARG A 151 -8.85 5.08 -9.95
N ALA A 152 -8.43 4.08 -9.18
CA ALA A 152 -8.30 2.71 -9.67
C ALA A 152 -9.66 2.04 -9.87
N ILE A 153 -10.65 2.33 -8.99
CA ILE A 153 -12.01 1.78 -9.01
C ILE A 153 -13.01 2.94 -9.05
N PRO A 154 -13.19 3.61 -10.21
CA PRO A 154 -14.07 4.77 -10.33
C PRO A 154 -15.54 4.43 -10.05
N GLU A 155 -15.97 3.21 -10.33
CA GLU A 155 -17.33 2.69 -10.14
C GLU A 155 -17.67 2.38 -8.67
N ALA A 156 -16.70 2.30 -7.77
CA ALA A 156 -16.96 2.06 -6.35
C ALA A 156 -17.92 3.13 -5.80
N THR A 157 -18.87 2.73 -4.99
CA THR A 157 -19.91 3.62 -4.43
C THR A 157 -19.37 4.48 -3.28
N SER A 158 -18.30 4.02 -2.63
CA SER A 158 -17.61 4.75 -1.56
C SER A 158 -16.08 4.63 -1.68
N ILE A 159 -15.38 5.44 -0.90
CA ILE A 159 -13.92 5.37 -0.77
C ILE A 159 -13.51 4.08 -0.06
N GLU A 160 -14.27 3.69 0.94
CA GLU A 160 -14.06 2.46 1.70
C GLU A 160 -14.17 1.24 0.80
N GLU A 161 -15.20 1.19 -0.06
CA GLU A 161 -15.36 0.13 -1.05
C GLU A 161 -14.19 0.09 -2.03
N ALA A 162 -13.78 1.24 -2.58
CA ALA A 162 -12.63 1.32 -3.46
C ALA A 162 -11.35 0.78 -2.80
N ASN A 163 -11.10 1.17 -1.55
CA ASN A 163 -9.96 0.68 -0.78
C ASN A 163 -10.07 -0.83 -0.52
N GLN A 164 -11.24 -1.33 -0.15
CA GLN A 164 -11.44 -2.76 0.09
C GLN A 164 -11.21 -3.59 -1.17
N ILE A 165 -11.65 -3.11 -2.34
CA ILE A 165 -11.42 -3.80 -3.62
C ILE A 165 -9.93 -3.82 -3.96
N VAL A 166 -9.27 -2.65 -3.98
CA VAL A 166 -7.85 -2.54 -4.31
C VAL A 166 -7.00 -3.36 -3.34
N ARG A 167 -7.23 -3.21 -2.04
CA ARG A 167 -6.45 -3.92 -1.00
C ARG A 167 -6.82 -5.40 -0.93
N GLY A 168 -8.09 -5.74 -1.01
CA GLY A 168 -8.56 -7.12 -1.00
C GLY A 168 -7.96 -7.95 -2.13
N ASN A 169 -7.87 -7.37 -3.33
CA ASN A 169 -7.35 -8.11 -4.49
C ASN A 169 -5.86 -8.47 -4.32
N TRP A 170 -4.99 -7.55 -3.89
CA TRP A 170 -3.60 -7.89 -3.70
C TRP A 170 -3.37 -8.78 -2.45
N LEU A 171 -4.16 -8.63 -1.39
CA LEU A 171 -4.13 -9.53 -0.23
C LEU A 171 -4.54 -10.96 -0.61
N ASN A 172 -5.55 -11.11 -1.46
CA ASN A 172 -5.95 -12.43 -1.97
C ASN A 172 -4.85 -13.04 -2.84
N ALA A 173 -4.22 -12.25 -3.71
CA ALA A 173 -3.08 -12.73 -4.51
C ALA A 173 -1.91 -13.22 -3.64
N ILE A 174 -1.62 -12.54 -2.53
CA ILE A 174 -0.61 -12.96 -1.55
C ILE A 174 -1.02 -14.28 -0.90
N GLU A 175 -2.23 -14.36 -0.37
CA GLU A 175 -2.75 -15.55 0.32
C GLU A 175 -2.77 -16.77 -0.60
N GLU A 176 -3.31 -16.64 -1.82
CA GLU A 176 -3.36 -17.71 -2.81
C GLU A 176 -1.97 -18.22 -3.17
N HIS A 177 -1.01 -17.30 -3.38
CA HIS A 177 0.38 -17.66 -3.65
C HIS A 177 1.00 -18.41 -2.48
N HIS A 178 0.87 -17.87 -1.27
CA HIS A 178 1.44 -18.46 -0.07
C HIS A 178 0.88 -19.87 0.18
N LEU A 179 -0.45 -20.02 0.13
CA LEU A 179 -1.10 -21.34 0.30
C LEU A 179 -0.65 -22.35 -0.76
N LYS A 180 -0.38 -21.91 -1.97
CA LYS A 180 0.03 -22.79 -3.07
C LYS A 180 1.46 -23.30 -2.96
N TYR A 181 2.38 -22.45 -2.47
CA TYR A 181 3.81 -22.70 -2.60
C TYR A 181 4.57 -22.82 -1.26
N SER A 182 3.96 -22.45 -0.15
CA SER A 182 4.60 -22.45 1.19
C SER A 182 4.32 -23.71 2.02
N GLY A 183 3.87 -24.79 1.42
CA GLY A 183 3.81 -26.14 2.04
C GLY A 183 3.07 -26.21 3.37
N ASN A 184 1.93 -25.59 3.58
CA ASN A 184 1.16 -25.51 4.84
C ASN A 184 1.77 -24.59 5.92
N CYS A 185 2.79 -23.80 5.63
CA CYS A 185 3.26 -22.78 6.56
C CYS A 185 2.19 -21.73 6.81
N GLN A 186 1.96 -21.38 8.07
CA GLN A 186 1.12 -20.26 8.44
C GLN A 186 1.93 -18.96 8.36
N ILE A 187 1.27 -17.86 8.00
CA ILE A 187 1.88 -16.53 8.10
C ILE A 187 1.77 -16.08 9.55
N ASN A 188 2.89 -16.13 10.28
CA ASN A 188 2.99 -15.75 11.69
C ASN A 188 3.76 -14.43 11.88
N ASP A 189 4.72 -14.15 11.00
CA ASP A 189 5.56 -12.96 11.06
C ASP A 189 5.53 -12.24 9.71
N ILE A 190 5.09 -10.97 9.71
CA ILE A 190 4.92 -10.13 8.52
C ILE A 190 5.81 -8.90 8.62
N LEU A 191 6.51 -8.58 7.54
CA LEU A 191 7.21 -7.31 7.38
C LEU A 191 6.62 -6.55 6.18
N ASP A 192 6.23 -5.30 6.40
CA ASP A 192 5.81 -4.36 5.36
C ASP A 192 6.89 -3.29 5.19
N ILE A 193 7.69 -3.38 4.13
CA ILE A 193 8.80 -2.46 3.84
C ILE A 193 8.27 -1.27 3.04
N GLY A 194 8.61 -0.05 3.47
CA GLY A 194 8.07 1.19 2.92
C GLY A 194 6.60 1.35 3.31
N CYS A 195 6.28 1.05 4.56
CA CYS A 195 4.90 1.02 5.05
C CYS A 195 4.22 2.40 5.13
N SER A 196 4.95 3.49 4.93
CA SER A 196 4.45 4.87 5.00
C SER A 196 3.68 5.11 6.31
N VAL A 197 2.53 5.76 6.26
CA VAL A 197 1.65 5.98 7.42
C VAL A 197 0.88 4.71 7.85
N GLY A 198 1.34 3.53 7.44
CA GLY A 198 0.90 2.23 7.91
C GLY A 198 -0.42 1.72 7.30
N VAL A 199 -0.84 2.23 6.13
CA VAL A 199 -2.09 1.77 5.51
C VAL A 199 -1.97 0.30 5.09
N SER A 200 -0.95 -0.08 4.32
CA SER A 200 -0.69 -1.45 3.89
C SER A 200 -0.50 -2.40 5.08
N ALA A 201 0.33 -2.01 6.05
CA ALA A 201 0.60 -2.81 7.24
C ALA A 201 -0.67 -3.12 8.03
N ARG A 202 -1.61 -2.15 8.14
CA ARG A 202 -2.91 -2.40 8.81
C ARG A 202 -3.78 -3.38 8.06
N TYR A 203 -3.86 -3.29 6.74
CA TYR A 203 -4.61 -4.26 5.92
C TYR A 203 -4.02 -5.68 6.02
N LEU A 204 -2.68 -5.80 6.06
CA LEU A 204 -2.00 -7.08 6.31
C LEU A 204 -2.33 -7.64 7.70
N ALA A 205 -2.25 -6.82 8.74
CA ALA A 205 -2.58 -7.22 10.10
C ALA A 205 -4.08 -7.58 10.29
N GLU A 206 -4.97 -6.99 9.50
CA GLU A 206 -6.40 -7.32 9.47
C GLU A 206 -6.67 -8.64 8.74
N LYS A 207 -5.97 -8.87 7.64
CA LYS A 207 -6.07 -10.12 6.86
C LYS A 207 -5.51 -11.32 7.62
N PHE A 208 -4.41 -11.12 8.37
CA PHE A 208 -3.72 -12.15 9.13
C PHE A 208 -3.67 -11.80 10.64
N PRO A 209 -4.81 -11.85 11.35
CA PRO A 209 -4.94 -11.28 12.70
C PRO A 209 -4.13 -11.99 13.78
N SER A 210 -3.70 -13.24 13.55
CA SER A 210 -2.80 -13.99 14.45
C SER A 210 -1.33 -13.66 14.23
N ALA A 211 -0.98 -13.03 13.11
CA ALA A 211 0.40 -12.72 12.78
C ALA A 211 0.92 -11.50 13.56
N LYS A 212 2.23 -11.49 13.80
CA LYS A 212 2.96 -10.32 14.28
C LYS A 212 3.40 -9.51 13.08
N ALA A 213 2.90 -8.29 12.97
CA ALA A 213 3.23 -7.40 11.87
C ALA A 213 4.27 -6.35 12.29
N VAL A 214 5.20 -6.09 11.39
CA VAL A 214 6.21 -5.03 11.48
C VAL A 214 6.05 -4.13 10.27
N GLY A 215 5.87 -2.83 10.50
CA GLY A 215 5.96 -1.80 9.48
C GLY A 215 7.33 -1.11 9.55
N LEU A 216 8.03 -1.06 8.43
CA LEU A 216 9.35 -0.44 8.33
C LEU A 216 9.32 0.65 7.27
N ASP A 217 9.89 1.81 7.59
CA ASP A 217 10.00 2.94 6.66
C ASP A 217 11.27 3.76 6.93
N LEU A 218 11.77 4.42 5.88
CA LEU A 218 12.85 5.40 5.98
C LEU A 218 12.38 6.74 6.57
N SER A 219 11.07 7.06 6.50
CA SER A 219 10.55 8.33 7.02
C SER A 219 10.06 8.19 8.45
N PRO A 220 10.73 8.80 9.42
CA PRO A 220 10.23 8.83 10.80
C PRO A 220 8.96 9.69 10.92
N TYR A 221 8.72 10.60 9.99
CA TYR A 221 7.48 11.38 9.89
C TYR A 221 6.28 10.49 9.58
N PHE A 222 6.42 9.60 8.61
CA PHE A 222 5.40 8.62 8.27
C PHE A 222 5.14 7.67 9.42
N LEU A 223 6.19 7.13 10.02
CA LEU A 223 6.09 6.20 11.13
C LEU A 223 5.46 6.82 12.38
N ALA A 224 5.70 8.11 12.64
CA ALA A 224 5.05 8.83 13.73
C ALA A 224 3.53 8.87 13.55
N VAL A 225 3.06 9.15 12.34
CA VAL A 225 1.61 9.12 12.00
C VAL A 225 1.06 7.69 12.09
N ALA A 226 1.82 6.70 11.60
CA ALA A 226 1.43 5.29 11.68
C ALA A 226 1.25 4.82 13.13
N ALA A 227 2.23 5.12 13.99
CA ALA A 227 2.21 4.73 15.41
C ALA A 227 1.09 5.42 16.19
N GLN A 228 0.91 6.73 15.99
CA GLN A 228 -0.19 7.45 16.65
C GLN A 228 -1.57 6.87 16.30
N LYS A 229 -1.75 6.46 15.04
CA LYS A 229 -3.00 5.81 14.63
C LYS A 229 -3.16 4.43 15.24
N GLU A 230 -2.06 3.67 15.32
CA GLU A 230 -2.07 2.33 15.90
C GLU A 230 -2.39 2.36 17.40
N GLU A 231 -1.87 3.32 18.17
CA GLU A 231 -2.20 3.48 19.60
C GLU A 231 -3.71 3.68 19.86
N LYS A 232 -4.43 4.21 18.88
CA LYS A 232 -5.90 4.39 18.95
C LYS A 232 -6.69 3.12 18.63
N LEU A 233 -6.00 2.08 18.12
CA LEU A 233 -6.61 0.81 17.74
C LEU A 233 -6.32 -0.23 18.85
N SER A 234 -7.38 -0.84 19.38
CA SER A 234 -7.24 -1.92 20.37
C SER A 234 -6.98 -3.26 19.68
N ARG A 235 -5.82 -3.42 19.03
CA ARG A 235 -5.42 -4.69 18.41
C ARG A 235 -4.86 -5.66 19.46
N GLN A 236 -5.14 -6.95 19.29
CA GLN A 236 -4.53 -8.00 20.10
C GLN A 236 -3.03 -8.08 19.85
N ASN A 237 -2.60 -7.99 18.59
CA ASN A 237 -1.22 -7.93 18.15
C ASN A 237 -0.97 -6.55 17.51
N PRO A 238 -0.51 -5.54 18.27
CA PRO A 238 -0.17 -4.23 17.72
C PRO A 238 0.97 -4.31 16.71
N ILE A 239 0.91 -3.48 15.68
CA ILE A 239 1.97 -3.39 14.68
C ILE A 239 3.20 -2.71 15.30
N ARG A 240 4.37 -3.33 15.14
CA ARG A 240 5.65 -2.72 15.53
C ARG A 240 6.17 -1.85 14.39
N TRP A 241 6.52 -0.60 14.69
CA TRP A 241 7.07 0.34 13.72
C TRP A 241 8.59 0.43 13.86
N VAL A 242 9.31 0.41 12.73
CA VAL A 242 10.79 0.38 12.68
C VAL A 242 11.28 1.42 11.69
N HIS A 243 12.07 2.39 12.19
CA HIS A 243 12.75 3.39 11.38
C HIS A 243 14.08 2.81 10.91
N ALA A 244 14.12 2.34 9.65
CA ALA A 244 15.31 1.70 9.09
C ALA A 244 15.29 1.77 7.55
N ASN A 245 16.48 1.50 6.94
CA ASN A 245 16.61 1.35 5.50
C ASN A 245 16.15 -0.05 5.06
N GLY A 246 15.17 -0.12 4.16
CA GLY A 246 14.66 -1.39 3.61
C GLY A 246 15.68 -2.20 2.82
N GLU A 247 16.76 -1.59 2.32
CA GLU A 247 17.85 -2.30 1.64
C GLU A 247 18.84 -2.97 2.61
N ALA A 248 18.82 -2.57 3.90
CA ALA A 248 19.68 -3.09 4.97
C ALA A 248 18.98 -2.87 6.31
N THR A 249 18.00 -3.70 6.62
CA THR A 249 17.05 -3.48 7.72
C THR A 249 17.66 -3.66 9.12
N GLY A 250 18.77 -4.38 9.23
CA GLY A 250 19.34 -4.80 10.52
C GLY A 250 18.51 -5.86 11.24
N LEU A 251 17.41 -6.33 10.65
CA LEU A 251 16.58 -7.41 11.22
C LEU A 251 17.21 -8.78 10.98
N PRO A 252 16.92 -9.79 11.85
CA PRO A 252 17.49 -11.13 11.71
C PRO A 252 17.10 -11.81 10.40
N SER A 253 18.00 -12.63 9.82
CA SER A 253 17.67 -13.52 8.70
C SER A 253 16.61 -14.55 9.09
N ASP A 254 15.89 -15.10 8.11
CA ASP A 254 14.92 -16.18 8.30
C ASP A 254 13.90 -15.91 9.40
N SER A 255 13.42 -14.67 9.52
CA SER A 255 12.57 -14.20 10.62
C SER A 255 11.13 -13.86 10.22
N PHE A 256 10.82 -13.87 8.92
CA PHE A 256 9.50 -13.56 8.41
C PHE A 256 8.96 -14.66 7.48
N ASP A 257 7.64 -14.81 7.48
CA ASP A 257 6.91 -15.69 6.55
C ASP A 257 6.40 -14.92 5.33
N LEU A 258 6.17 -13.62 5.52
CA LEU A 258 5.72 -12.70 4.47
C LEU A 258 6.50 -11.38 4.54
N VAL A 259 7.09 -10.97 3.42
CA VAL A 259 7.61 -9.61 3.21
C VAL A 259 6.79 -8.94 2.11
N SER A 260 6.19 -7.80 2.43
CA SER A 260 5.38 -6.98 1.53
C SER A 260 6.08 -5.67 1.20
N LEU A 261 5.99 -5.23 -0.06
CA LEU A 261 6.35 -3.89 -0.52
C LEU A 261 5.17 -3.37 -1.35
N ALA A 262 4.41 -2.43 -0.80
CA ALA A 262 3.21 -1.90 -1.45
C ALA A 262 3.41 -0.46 -1.89
N TYR A 263 3.48 -0.22 -3.21
CA TYR A 263 3.66 1.09 -3.83
C TYR A 263 5.00 1.76 -3.50
N VAL A 264 6.08 0.98 -3.46
CA VAL A 264 7.43 1.41 -3.11
C VAL A 264 8.36 1.42 -4.31
N CYS A 265 8.25 0.43 -5.20
CA CYS A 265 9.24 0.21 -6.25
C CYS A 265 9.32 1.38 -7.26
N HIS A 266 8.20 2.00 -7.59
CA HIS A 266 8.18 3.13 -8.52
C HIS A 266 8.84 4.41 -7.95
N GLU A 267 9.05 4.46 -6.63
CA GLU A 267 9.77 5.53 -5.93
C GLU A 267 11.28 5.32 -5.88
N CYS A 268 11.76 4.15 -6.30
CA CYS A 268 13.15 3.73 -6.10
C CYS A 268 13.90 3.57 -7.43
N PRO A 269 15.21 3.91 -7.49
CA PRO A 269 16.05 3.54 -8.61
C PRO A 269 16.20 2.01 -8.69
N ALA A 270 16.45 1.49 -9.90
CA ALA A 270 16.53 0.03 -10.14
C ALA A 270 17.54 -0.69 -9.21
N ARG A 271 18.65 -0.02 -8.85
CA ARG A 271 19.63 -0.56 -7.90
C ARG A 271 19.04 -0.78 -6.50
N ALA A 272 18.21 0.17 -6.04
CA ALA A 272 17.58 0.07 -4.72
C ALA A 272 16.47 -0.99 -4.72
N ILE A 273 15.67 -1.10 -5.79
CA ILE A 273 14.69 -2.19 -5.93
C ILE A 273 15.40 -3.55 -5.83
N THR A 274 16.54 -3.71 -6.48
CA THR A 274 17.35 -4.93 -6.38
C THR A 274 17.87 -5.16 -4.96
N GLY A 275 18.27 -4.10 -4.25
CA GLY A 275 18.67 -4.13 -2.84
C GLY A 275 17.53 -4.61 -1.93
N LEU A 276 16.34 -4.02 -2.10
CA LEU A 276 15.12 -4.40 -1.37
C LEU A 276 14.73 -5.87 -1.58
N VAL A 277 14.81 -6.35 -2.83
CA VAL A 277 14.53 -7.76 -3.17
C VAL A 277 15.53 -8.71 -2.53
N LYS A 278 16.82 -8.35 -2.50
CA LYS A 278 17.88 -9.15 -1.83
C LYS A 278 17.69 -9.18 -0.32
N GLU A 279 17.37 -8.04 0.28
CA GLU A 279 17.13 -7.97 1.72
C GLU A 279 15.86 -8.76 2.11
N ALA A 280 14.79 -8.67 1.31
CA ALA A 280 13.59 -9.47 1.52
C ALA A 280 13.89 -10.98 1.44
N PHE A 281 14.75 -11.41 0.49
CA PHE A 281 15.18 -12.79 0.38
C PHE A 281 15.92 -13.28 1.64
N ARG A 282 16.81 -12.46 2.19
CA ARG A 282 17.55 -12.75 3.43
C ARG A 282 16.63 -12.86 4.65
N LEU A 283 15.61 -12.03 4.71
CA LEU A 283 14.69 -11.94 5.84
C LEU A 283 13.65 -13.05 5.88
N LEU A 284 13.29 -13.56 4.72
CA LEU A 284 12.27 -14.60 4.59
C LEU A 284 12.82 -15.99 4.96
N ARG A 285 12.00 -16.74 5.68
CA ARG A 285 12.24 -18.17 5.94
C ARG A 285 12.15 -18.98 4.64
N PRO A 286 12.78 -20.15 4.55
CA PRO A 286 12.49 -21.12 3.49
C PRO A 286 10.96 -21.36 3.36
N GLY A 287 10.43 -21.31 2.15
CA GLY A 287 8.98 -21.34 1.90
C GLY A 287 8.26 -20.01 2.11
N GLY A 288 8.91 -18.97 2.61
CA GLY A 288 8.34 -17.63 2.81
C GLY A 288 8.04 -16.91 1.50
N THR A 289 7.11 -15.99 1.54
CA THR A 289 6.58 -15.26 0.38
C THR A 289 7.02 -13.80 0.37
N ILE A 290 7.55 -13.33 -0.75
CA ILE A 290 7.65 -11.91 -1.06
C ILE A 290 6.45 -11.48 -1.91
N ALA A 291 5.94 -10.27 -1.67
CA ALA A 291 4.88 -9.65 -2.48
C ALA A 291 5.20 -8.19 -2.76
N LEU A 292 5.28 -7.83 -4.04
CA LEU A 292 5.47 -6.45 -4.50
C LEU A 292 4.22 -6.01 -5.25
N THR A 293 3.52 -5.02 -4.72
CA THR A 293 2.33 -4.44 -5.36
C THR A 293 2.66 -3.03 -5.82
N ASP A 294 2.52 -2.77 -7.14
CA ASP A 294 2.87 -1.48 -7.71
C ASP A 294 2.20 -1.24 -9.07
N ASN A 295 2.43 -0.06 -9.66
CA ASN A 295 1.99 0.27 -11.01
C ASN A 295 2.41 -0.82 -12.01
N SER A 296 1.44 -1.30 -12.81
CA SER A 296 1.76 -2.32 -13.82
C SER A 296 2.24 -1.67 -15.12
N PRO A 297 3.45 -1.97 -15.62
CA PRO A 297 3.86 -1.52 -16.95
C PRO A 297 2.93 -2.02 -18.05
N LYS A 298 2.27 -3.16 -17.83
CA LYS A 298 1.31 -3.76 -18.78
C LYS A 298 -0.12 -3.25 -18.61
N SER A 299 -0.41 -2.38 -17.64
CA SER A 299 -1.75 -1.81 -17.47
C SER A 299 -2.19 -1.03 -18.71
N LYS A 300 -3.31 -1.42 -19.30
CA LYS A 300 -3.93 -0.68 -20.42
C LYS A 300 -4.21 0.77 -20.03
N VAL A 301 -4.72 1.01 -18.82
CA VAL A 301 -5.02 2.36 -18.31
C VAL A 301 -3.77 3.23 -18.26
N LEU A 302 -2.63 2.68 -17.82
CA LEU A 302 -1.37 3.43 -17.76
C LEU A 302 -0.76 3.63 -19.15
N GLN A 303 -0.93 2.69 -20.05
CA GLN A 303 -0.47 2.83 -21.44
C GLN A 303 -1.26 3.88 -22.22
N GLU A 304 -2.53 4.08 -21.90
CA GLU A 304 -3.46 5.01 -22.54
C GLU A 304 -3.55 6.37 -21.84
N LEU A 305 -2.66 6.66 -20.87
CA LEU A 305 -2.66 7.96 -20.18
C LEU A 305 -2.46 9.12 -21.19
N SER A 306 -3.22 10.20 -20.98
CA SER A 306 -3.06 11.42 -21.78
C SER A 306 -1.67 12.06 -21.54
N PRO A 307 -1.13 12.82 -22.51
CA PRO A 307 0.15 13.52 -22.38
C PRO A 307 0.26 14.37 -21.11
N VAL A 308 -0.81 15.01 -20.70
CA VAL A 308 -0.84 15.84 -19.47
C VAL A 308 -0.65 14.97 -18.23
N LEU A 309 -1.38 13.83 -18.14
CA LEU A 309 -1.37 12.97 -16.97
C LEU A 309 -0.03 12.24 -16.81
N PHE A 310 0.55 11.70 -17.88
CA PHE A 310 1.84 11.02 -17.72
C PHE A 310 3.00 12.01 -17.51
N THR A 311 2.94 13.23 -18.09
CA THR A 311 3.91 14.29 -17.80
C THR A 311 3.86 14.64 -16.31
N LEU A 312 2.66 14.79 -15.76
CA LEU A 312 2.47 15.03 -14.34
C LEU A 312 3.09 13.91 -13.49
N MET A 313 2.76 12.67 -13.80
CA MET A 313 3.25 11.51 -13.07
C MET A 313 4.78 11.43 -13.12
N LYS A 314 5.42 11.57 -14.29
CA LYS A 314 6.88 11.62 -14.43
C LYS A 314 7.51 12.80 -13.71
N SER A 315 6.82 13.93 -13.60
CA SER A 315 7.37 15.13 -12.95
C SER A 315 7.43 15.00 -11.42
N THR A 316 6.68 14.10 -10.83
CA THR A 316 6.59 13.88 -9.37
C THR A 316 7.30 12.62 -8.91
N GLU A 317 7.72 11.75 -9.83
CA GLU A 317 8.31 10.44 -9.55
C GLU A 317 9.61 10.25 -10.36
N PRO A 318 10.75 10.65 -9.82
CA PRO A 318 12.01 10.74 -10.58
C PRO A 318 12.53 9.39 -11.06
N PHE A 319 12.18 8.28 -10.42
CA PHE A 319 12.66 6.93 -10.77
C PHE A 319 11.64 6.08 -11.52
N LEU A 320 10.50 6.66 -11.90
CA LEU A 320 9.42 5.94 -12.56
C LEU A 320 9.88 5.27 -13.87
N ASP A 321 10.75 5.92 -14.66
CA ASP A 321 11.29 5.34 -15.89
C ASP A 321 12.17 4.12 -15.59
N GLU A 322 13.04 4.18 -14.57
CA GLU A 322 13.87 3.05 -14.16
C GLU A 322 13.02 1.87 -13.71
N TYR A 323 11.97 2.12 -12.94
CA TYR A 323 11.02 1.09 -12.53
C TYR A 323 10.36 0.40 -13.73
N TYR A 324 9.87 1.16 -14.72
CA TYR A 324 9.24 0.58 -15.90
C TYR A 324 10.21 -0.16 -16.83
N MET A 325 11.51 0.19 -16.78
CA MET A 325 12.55 -0.49 -17.53
C MET A 325 13.06 -1.76 -16.85
N LEU A 326 12.86 -1.89 -15.54
CA LEU A 326 13.32 -3.04 -14.76
C LEU A 326 12.41 -4.25 -15.00
N ASN A 327 13.00 -5.38 -15.37
CA ASN A 327 12.31 -6.67 -15.34
C ASN A 327 12.32 -7.19 -13.90
N LEU A 328 11.28 -6.83 -13.13
CA LEU A 328 11.17 -7.16 -11.71
C LEU A 328 11.14 -8.68 -11.47
N GLU A 329 10.41 -9.41 -12.29
CA GLU A 329 10.27 -10.86 -12.20
C GLU A 329 11.62 -11.57 -12.42
N GLU A 330 12.41 -11.07 -13.36
CA GLU A 330 13.76 -11.60 -13.62
C GLU A 330 14.73 -11.22 -12.50
N THR A 331 14.63 -10.01 -11.97
CA THR A 331 15.41 -9.58 -10.78
C THR A 331 15.16 -10.52 -9.59
N MET A 332 13.90 -10.88 -9.34
CA MET A 332 13.55 -11.82 -8.26
C MET A 332 14.17 -13.21 -8.50
N ARG A 333 14.09 -13.74 -9.74
CA ARG A 333 14.72 -15.03 -10.08
C ARG A 333 16.24 -15.02 -9.91
N GLN A 334 16.89 -13.94 -10.33
CA GLN A 334 18.34 -13.78 -10.19
C GLN A 334 18.81 -13.70 -8.73
N VAL A 335 17.96 -13.18 -7.83
CA VAL A 335 18.22 -13.18 -6.38
C VAL A 335 18.06 -14.58 -5.77
N GLY A 336 17.28 -15.46 -6.40
CA GLY A 336 17.08 -16.85 -5.94
C GLY A 336 15.64 -17.24 -5.64
N PHE A 337 14.69 -16.31 -5.83
CA PHE A 337 13.27 -16.64 -5.66
C PHE A 337 12.78 -17.61 -6.74
N VAL A 338 11.89 -18.49 -6.33
CA VAL A 338 11.18 -19.44 -7.22
C VAL A 338 9.67 -19.09 -7.25
N ASN A 339 8.93 -19.76 -8.14
CA ASN A 339 7.48 -19.57 -8.26
C ASN A 339 7.08 -18.10 -8.45
N VAL A 340 7.83 -17.36 -9.27
CA VAL A 340 7.55 -15.95 -9.54
C VAL A 340 6.30 -15.81 -10.39
N HIS A 341 5.28 -15.13 -9.85
CA HIS A 341 4.00 -14.85 -10.49
C HIS A 341 3.70 -13.37 -10.49
N SER A 342 3.08 -12.87 -11.57
CA SER A 342 2.65 -11.47 -11.70
C SER A 342 1.22 -11.46 -12.20
N ILE A 343 0.33 -10.77 -11.48
CA ILE A 343 -1.06 -10.62 -11.88
C ILE A 343 -1.52 -9.16 -11.72
N LEU A 344 -2.40 -8.69 -12.60
CA LEU A 344 -3.10 -7.43 -12.40
C LEU A 344 -4.12 -7.60 -11.26
N THR A 345 -3.98 -6.83 -10.20
CA THR A 345 -4.88 -6.84 -9.04
C THR A 345 -5.95 -5.76 -9.12
N ASP A 346 -5.73 -4.74 -9.92
CA ASP A 346 -6.73 -3.74 -10.33
C ASP A 346 -6.35 -3.17 -11.71
N PRO A 347 -7.14 -2.27 -12.32
CA PRO A 347 -6.86 -1.75 -13.66
C PRO A 347 -5.51 -1.05 -13.84
N ARG A 348 -4.86 -0.64 -12.75
CA ARG A 348 -3.59 0.12 -12.77
C ARG A 348 -2.41 -0.66 -12.20
N HIS A 349 -2.66 -1.51 -11.21
CA HIS A 349 -1.62 -2.13 -10.40
C HIS A 349 -1.53 -3.63 -10.61
N ARG A 350 -0.32 -4.16 -10.43
CA ARG A 350 -0.03 -5.58 -10.37
C ARG A 350 0.51 -5.97 -9.00
N THR A 351 0.35 -7.24 -8.66
CA THR A 351 1.08 -7.85 -7.57
C THR A 351 2.00 -8.93 -8.12
N VAL A 352 3.29 -8.81 -7.82
CA VAL A 352 4.30 -9.81 -8.14
C VAL A 352 4.63 -10.57 -6.86
N THR A 353 4.43 -11.88 -6.87
CA THR A 353 4.70 -12.76 -5.72
C THR A 353 5.75 -13.79 -6.07
N ALA A 354 6.54 -14.20 -5.09
CA ALA A 354 7.52 -15.28 -5.25
C ALA A 354 7.82 -15.94 -3.90
N THR A 355 8.47 -17.10 -3.95
CA THR A 355 8.76 -17.94 -2.78
C THR A 355 10.27 -18.13 -2.62
N VAL A 356 10.78 -18.09 -1.38
CA VAL A 356 12.14 -18.54 -1.05
C VAL A 356 12.15 -20.07 -1.11
N PRO A 357 13.07 -20.72 -1.85
CA PRO A 357 13.14 -22.18 -1.91
C PRO A 357 13.40 -22.79 -0.52
N TYR A 358 12.97 -24.06 -0.35
CA TYR A 358 13.21 -24.85 0.86
C TYR A 358 14.66 -25.31 0.96
#